data_7b455b77f5e51ecbc0bb00da2faf0946
#
_entry.id   7b455b77f5e51ecbc0bb00da2faf0946
#
_cell.length_a   1.000
_cell.length_b   1.000
_cell.length_c   1.000
_cell.angle_alpha   90.00
_cell.angle_beta   90.00
_cell.angle_gamma   90.00
#
_symmetry.space_group_name_H-M   'P 1'
#
loop_
_entity.id
_entity.type
_entity.pdbx_description
1 polymer ?
#
loop_
_entity_poly.entity_id
_entity_poly.type
_entity_poly.pdbx_seq_one_letter_code
_entity_poly.pdbx_strand_id
1 'polypeptide(L)'
;MYNLIRFFKIYQSIIYFIIFFSFSIYLLFTNNSYHSFLNKKTFSELRGYSMSKFSSINQYLSLKEKNKILLNENVKIKNQLSKYSFEKNMNFIDYNNYYLFNSARVINNSVFKRNNFLTLNKGSNDGIKIGQGVVINDGIVGIVKSVSQNYSLVISILNKKTNVSIKFKKNNYVGSLKWNGYNYKKGEVKDVMNHIDISVGDTIVTSGYGTIFPKDINIGVVSKIRNRDNSGYQKIEVNFLKDLNMIDFVYVVEAKNKLEIRKLEKSLDD
;
A
#
# COMPACT_ATOMS: atom_id res chain seq x y z
N MET A 1 -21.64 -64.82 12.55
CA MET A 1 -22.10 -64.75 13.95
C MET A 1 -21.10 -65.30 14.97
N TYR A 2 -20.40 -66.42 14.70
CA TYR A 2 -19.47 -67.05 15.64
C TYR A 2 -18.30 -66.13 16.10
N ASN A 3 -17.74 -65.32 15.17
CA ASN A 3 -16.61 -64.43 15.46
C ASN A 3 -17.00 -63.27 16.38
N LEU A 4 -18.22 -62.78 16.29
CA LEU A 4 -18.73 -61.67 17.13
C LEU A 4 -18.93 -62.12 18.59
N ILE A 5 -19.47 -63.31 18.77
CA ILE A 5 -19.67 -63.94 20.10
C ILE A 5 -18.32 -64.20 20.78
N ARG A 6 -17.32 -64.67 19.98
CA ARG A 6 -15.98 -64.92 20.49
C ARG A 6 -15.25 -63.61 20.87
N PHE A 7 -15.43 -62.57 20.10
CA PHE A 7 -14.91 -61.22 20.44
C PHE A 7 -15.48 -60.72 21.75
N PHE A 8 -16.79 -60.75 21.93
CA PHE A 8 -17.44 -60.34 23.17
C PHE A 8 -16.98 -61.16 24.38
N LYS A 9 -16.76 -62.47 24.23
CA LYS A 9 -16.29 -63.34 25.30
C LYS A 9 -14.83 -63.05 25.72
N ILE A 10 -13.96 -62.74 24.76
CA ILE A 10 -12.55 -62.42 25.03
C ILE A 10 -12.40 -61.07 25.70
N TYR A 11 -13.17 -60.07 25.28
CA TYR A 11 -13.07 -58.70 25.77
C TYR A 11 -14.15 -58.33 26.80
N GLN A 12 -14.85 -59.28 27.33
CA GLN A 12 -15.98 -59.12 28.23
C GLN A 12 -15.64 -58.21 29.43
N SER A 13 -14.49 -58.38 30.06
CA SER A 13 -14.07 -57.57 31.21
C SER A 13 -13.80 -56.11 30.83
N ILE A 14 -13.23 -55.86 29.68
CA ILE A 14 -12.94 -54.52 29.16
C ILE A 14 -14.24 -53.80 28.77
N ILE A 15 -15.17 -54.52 28.16
CA ILE A 15 -16.50 -54.01 27.80
C ILE A 15 -17.29 -53.60 29.03
N TYR A 16 -17.33 -54.44 30.04
CA TYR A 16 -18.00 -54.08 31.31
C TYR A 16 -17.33 -52.92 32.00
N PHE A 17 -16.00 -52.84 32.02
CA PHE A 17 -15.27 -51.70 32.56
C PHE A 17 -15.64 -50.39 31.84
N ILE A 18 -15.67 -50.37 30.52
CA ILE A 18 -16.04 -49.18 29.73
C ILE A 18 -17.49 -48.78 30.02
N ILE A 19 -18.42 -49.74 30.11
CA ILE A 19 -19.82 -49.46 30.39
C ILE A 19 -19.99 -48.87 31.82
N PHE A 20 -19.39 -49.46 32.83
CA PHE A 20 -19.48 -48.98 34.20
C PHE A 20 -18.73 -47.65 34.36
N PHE A 21 -17.62 -47.45 33.69
CA PHE A 21 -16.88 -46.21 33.70
C PHE A 21 -17.69 -45.07 33.06
N SER A 22 -18.32 -45.33 31.92
CA SER A 22 -19.21 -44.35 31.25
C SER A 22 -20.43 -44.03 32.10
N PHE A 23 -21.01 -45.05 32.76
CA PHE A 23 -22.15 -44.86 33.67
C PHE A 23 -21.74 -44.07 34.92
N SER A 24 -20.56 -44.33 35.48
CA SER A 24 -20.00 -43.57 36.60
C SER A 24 -19.80 -42.09 36.23
N ILE A 25 -19.24 -41.83 35.06
CA ILE A 25 -19.09 -40.46 34.54
C ILE A 25 -20.46 -39.80 34.36
N TYR A 26 -21.43 -40.50 33.78
CA TYR A 26 -22.80 -39.99 33.63
C TYR A 26 -23.42 -39.60 34.97
N LEU A 27 -23.30 -40.43 35.99
CA LEU A 27 -23.80 -40.13 37.34
C LEU A 27 -23.10 -38.96 38.01
N LEU A 28 -21.77 -38.79 37.79
CA LEU A 28 -21.02 -37.64 38.27
C LEU A 28 -21.53 -36.33 37.68
N PHE A 29 -21.94 -36.35 36.42
CA PHE A 29 -22.45 -35.13 35.73
C PHE A 29 -23.93 -34.84 36.06
N THR A 30 -24.74 -35.85 36.39
CA THR A 30 -26.18 -35.67 36.58
C THR A 30 -26.60 -35.45 38.03
N ASN A 31 -25.86 -35.99 39.02
CA ASN A 31 -26.39 -36.09 40.39
C ASN A 31 -25.79 -35.12 41.41
N ASN A 32 -24.95 -34.14 41.02
CA ASN A 32 -24.33 -33.25 42.00
C ASN A 32 -24.43 -31.76 41.58
N SER A 33 -25.30 -31.01 42.22
CA SER A 33 -25.46 -29.56 42.03
C SER A 33 -24.17 -28.78 42.28
N TYR A 34 -23.26 -29.29 43.10
CA TYR A 34 -21.97 -28.69 43.40
C TYR A 34 -20.99 -28.87 42.23
N HIS A 35 -20.94 -30.05 41.61
CA HIS A 35 -20.13 -30.30 40.42
C HIS A 35 -20.66 -29.59 39.17
N SER A 36 -21.97 -29.33 39.08
CA SER A 36 -22.54 -28.56 37.97
C SER A 36 -22.10 -27.10 37.97
N PHE A 37 -21.84 -26.52 39.15
CA PHE A 37 -21.37 -25.15 39.29
C PHE A 37 -19.86 -25.03 38.91
N LEU A 38 -19.01 -25.94 39.38
CA LEU A 38 -17.60 -25.97 39.06
C LEU A 38 -17.36 -26.29 37.56
N ASN A 39 -18.12 -27.25 37.03
CA ASN A 39 -18.05 -27.58 35.59
C ASN A 39 -18.53 -26.44 34.70
N LYS A 40 -19.58 -25.70 35.09
CA LYS A 40 -20.03 -24.53 34.37
C LYS A 40 -18.96 -23.42 34.33
N LYS A 41 -18.22 -23.22 35.42
CA LYS A 41 -17.16 -22.20 35.49
C LYS A 41 -15.94 -22.59 34.64
N THR A 42 -15.43 -23.81 34.79
CA THR A 42 -14.29 -24.31 34.01
C THR A 42 -14.62 -24.46 32.52
N PHE A 43 -15.84 -24.93 32.18
CA PHE A 43 -16.28 -24.99 30.78
C PHE A 43 -16.52 -23.59 30.18
N SER A 44 -16.95 -22.60 30.95
CA SER A 44 -17.11 -21.23 30.46
C SER A 44 -15.76 -20.55 30.22
N GLU A 45 -14.75 -20.81 31.05
CA GLU A 45 -13.39 -20.31 30.87
C GLU A 45 -12.70 -20.94 29.64
N LEU A 46 -12.83 -22.27 29.49
CA LEU A 46 -12.34 -22.99 28.29
C LEU A 46 -13.05 -22.55 27.00
N ARG A 47 -14.37 -22.33 27.04
CA ARG A 47 -15.14 -21.75 25.94
C ARG A 47 -14.71 -20.33 25.65
N GLY A 48 -14.54 -19.50 26.68
CA GLY A 48 -14.04 -18.12 26.50
C GLY A 48 -12.68 -18.09 25.84
N TYR A 49 -11.73 -18.93 26.25
CA TYR A 49 -10.41 -19.01 25.67
C TYR A 49 -10.42 -19.53 24.23
N SER A 50 -11.18 -20.59 23.94
CA SER A 50 -11.30 -21.09 22.57
C SER A 50 -12.04 -20.10 21.66
N MET A 51 -13.12 -19.47 22.13
CA MET A 51 -13.85 -18.46 21.38
C MET A 51 -13.01 -17.20 21.10
N SER A 52 -12.18 -16.75 22.05
CA SER A 52 -11.27 -15.61 21.82
C SER A 52 -10.23 -15.90 20.74
N LYS A 53 -9.68 -17.12 20.72
CA LYS A 53 -8.75 -17.57 19.65
C LYS A 53 -9.44 -17.66 18.28
N PHE A 54 -10.64 -18.24 18.23
CA PHE A 54 -11.44 -18.29 16.99
C PHE A 54 -11.86 -16.90 16.50
N SER A 55 -12.25 -16.01 17.41
CA SER A 55 -12.56 -14.61 17.10
C SER A 55 -11.36 -13.89 16.51
N SER A 56 -10.16 -14.07 17.07
CA SER A 56 -8.93 -13.46 16.57
C SER A 56 -8.57 -13.94 15.16
N ILE A 57 -8.75 -15.23 14.87
CA ILE A 57 -8.52 -15.79 13.54
C ILE A 57 -9.54 -15.24 12.54
N ASN A 58 -10.82 -15.19 12.91
CA ASN A 58 -11.86 -14.63 12.04
C ASN A 58 -11.66 -13.12 11.82
N GLN A 59 -11.23 -12.37 12.84
CA GLN A 59 -10.86 -10.97 12.70
C GLN A 59 -9.69 -10.81 11.74
N TYR A 60 -8.64 -11.63 11.83
CA TYR A 60 -7.50 -11.59 10.93
C TYR A 60 -7.91 -11.89 9.48
N LEU A 61 -8.76 -12.88 9.25
CA LEU A 61 -9.29 -13.21 7.92
C LEU A 61 -10.18 -12.08 7.37
N SER A 62 -10.97 -11.43 8.22
CA SER A 62 -11.82 -10.29 7.82
C SER A 62 -11.03 -9.01 7.54
N LEU A 63 -9.81 -8.86 8.09
CA LEU A 63 -8.95 -7.68 7.86
C LEU A 63 -8.62 -7.47 6.38
N LYS A 64 -8.36 -8.54 5.65
CA LYS A 64 -8.06 -8.47 4.21
C LYS A 64 -9.25 -7.92 3.42
N GLU A 65 -10.44 -8.35 3.76
CA GLU A 65 -11.68 -7.89 3.11
C GLU A 65 -12.03 -6.45 3.50
N LYS A 66 -11.91 -6.10 4.78
CA LYS A 66 -12.08 -4.73 5.27
C LYS A 66 -11.08 -3.77 4.63
N ASN A 67 -9.81 -4.16 4.52
CA ASN A 67 -8.81 -3.35 3.81
C ASN A 67 -9.18 -3.12 2.34
N LYS A 68 -9.70 -4.14 1.66
CA LYS A 68 -10.16 -4.01 0.27
C LYS A 68 -11.35 -3.05 0.15
N ILE A 69 -12.31 -3.13 1.06
CA ILE A 69 -13.46 -2.20 1.12
C ILE A 69 -12.97 -0.77 1.35
N LEU A 70 -12.15 -0.54 2.37
CA LEU A 70 -11.59 0.78 2.69
C LEU A 70 -10.78 1.37 1.54
N LEU A 71 -10.02 0.56 0.80
CA LEU A 71 -9.28 1.01 -0.38
C LEU A 71 -10.24 1.47 -1.49
N ASN A 72 -11.31 0.73 -1.74
CA ASN A 72 -12.30 1.10 -2.74
C ASN A 72 -13.05 2.38 -2.35
N GLU A 73 -13.41 2.54 -1.08
CA GLU A 73 -14.01 3.77 -0.55
C GLU A 73 -13.04 4.95 -0.67
N ASN A 74 -11.77 4.78 -0.32
CA ASN A 74 -10.76 5.80 -0.50
C ASN A 74 -10.58 6.21 -1.97
N VAL A 75 -10.59 5.26 -2.90
CA VAL A 75 -10.56 5.55 -4.35
C VAL A 75 -11.78 6.38 -4.75
N LYS A 76 -12.98 5.99 -4.31
CA LYS A 76 -14.21 6.73 -4.61
C LYS A 76 -14.15 8.17 -4.10
N ILE A 77 -13.72 8.36 -2.85
CA ILE A 77 -13.57 9.70 -2.26
C ILE A 77 -12.52 10.52 -3.01
N LYS A 78 -11.34 9.94 -3.32
CA LYS A 78 -10.29 10.63 -4.07
C LYS A 78 -10.77 11.05 -5.47
N ASN A 79 -11.51 10.20 -6.16
CA ASN A 79 -12.08 10.54 -7.47
C ASN A 79 -13.14 11.66 -7.37
N GLN A 80 -13.98 11.64 -6.34
CA GLN A 80 -14.95 12.71 -6.09
C GLN A 80 -14.26 14.03 -5.76
N LEU A 81 -13.25 14.03 -4.87
CA LEU A 81 -12.48 15.22 -4.54
C LEU A 81 -11.75 15.80 -5.75
N SER A 82 -11.14 14.94 -6.55
CA SER A 82 -10.46 15.37 -7.78
C SER A 82 -11.43 16.02 -8.76
N LYS A 83 -12.61 15.45 -8.93
CA LYS A 83 -13.67 16.03 -9.76
C LYS A 83 -14.14 17.38 -9.21
N TYR A 84 -14.44 17.45 -7.91
CA TYR A 84 -14.91 18.67 -7.27
C TYR A 84 -13.88 19.80 -7.34
N SER A 85 -12.61 19.52 -7.11
CA SER A 85 -11.54 20.51 -7.21
C SER A 85 -11.37 21.01 -8.65
N PHE A 86 -11.53 20.15 -9.64
CA PHE A 86 -11.53 20.51 -11.05
C PHE A 86 -12.71 21.46 -11.39
N GLU A 87 -13.93 21.10 -10.99
CA GLU A 87 -15.14 21.91 -11.26
C GLU A 87 -15.07 23.27 -10.55
N LYS A 88 -14.59 23.35 -9.32
CA LYS A 88 -14.45 24.59 -8.55
C LYS A 88 -13.41 25.54 -9.12
N ASN A 89 -12.33 25.03 -9.69
CA ASN A 89 -11.23 25.81 -10.24
C ASN A 89 -11.44 26.22 -11.70
N MET A 90 -12.52 25.83 -12.35
CA MET A 90 -12.83 26.24 -13.73
C MET A 90 -12.98 27.77 -13.91
N ASN A 91 -13.22 28.52 -12.82
CA ASN A 91 -13.33 29.98 -12.85
C ASN A 91 -11.98 30.73 -12.70
N PHE A 92 -10.90 30.02 -12.40
CA PHE A 92 -9.54 30.53 -12.39
C PHE A 92 -8.68 29.60 -13.25
N ILE A 93 -7.90 30.17 -14.15
CA ILE A 93 -6.98 29.49 -15.08
C ILE A 93 -5.91 28.74 -14.29
N ASP A 94 -6.30 27.71 -13.60
CA ASP A 94 -5.41 26.75 -12.97
C ASP A 94 -5.66 25.42 -13.68
N TYR A 95 -4.71 25.01 -14.54
CA TYR A 95 -4.71 23.74 -15.28
C TYR A 95 -4.57 22.56 -14.30
N ASN A 96 -5.48 22.44 -13.35
CA ASN A 96 -5.56 21.28 -12.47
C ASN A 96 -6.16 20.12 -13.25
N ASN A 97 -5.28 19.30 -13.81
CA ASN A 97 -5.69 18.05 -14.44
C ASN A 97 -6.57 17.24 -13.50
N TYR A 98 -7.73 16.85 -14.00
CA TYR A 98 -8.59 15.89 -13.31
C TYR A 98 -7.91 14.54 -13.31
N TYR A 99 -7.64 13.99 -12.13
CA TYR A 99 -6.99 12.70 -11.95
C TYR A 99 -7.99 11.62 -11.54
N LEU A 100 -7.91 10.47 -12.20
CA LEU A 100 -8.58 9.25 -11.80
C LEU A 100 -7.61 8.36 -11.02
N PHE A 101 -8.08 7.83 -9.92
CA PHE A 101 -7.32 6.93 -9.03
C PHE A 101 -7.84 5.51 -9.16
N ASN A 102 -6.94 4.55 -9.25
CA ASN A 102 -7.23 3.13 -9.28
C ASN A 102 -6.33 2.42 -8.26
N SER A 103 -6.91 1.73 -7.28
CA SER A 103 -6.13 1.03 -6.25
C SER A 103 -5.52 -0.26 -6.80
N ALA A 104 -4.29 -0.56 -6.40
CA ALA A 104 -3.62 -1.81 -6.72
C ALA A 104 -2.81 -2.30 -5.52
N ARG A 105 -2.61 -3.62 -5.45
CA ARG A 105 -1.74 -4.25 -4.46
C ARG A 105 -0.36 -4.48 -5.05
N VAL A 106 0.67 -4.23 -4.25
CA VAL A 106 2.05 -4.56 -4.59
C VAL A 106 2.28 -6.05 -4.34
N ILE A 107 2.71 -6.79 -5.36
CA ILE A 107 3.04 -8.22 -5.27
C ILE A 107 4.54 -8.44 -5.13
N ASN A 108 5.33 -7.54 -5.68
CA ASN A 108 6.78 -7.58 -5.56
C ASN A 108 7.32 -6.16 -5.48
N ASN A 109 8.33 -5.94 -4.65
CA ASN A 109 8.99 -4.65 -4.45
C ASN A 109 10.48 -4.85 -4.26
N SER A 110 11.29 -4.05 -4.94
CA SER A 110 12.73 -3.98 -4.73
C SER A 110 13.14 -2.55 -4.36
N VAL A 111 14.00 -2.41 -3.34
CA VAL A 111 14.50 -1.09 -2.87
C VAL A 111 16.02 -1.04 -2.73
N PHE A 112 16.69 -2.21 -2.75
CA PHE A 112 18.14 -2.32 -2.51
C PHE A 112 18.97 -2.51 -3.79
N LYS A 113 18.32 -2.55 -4.96
CA LYS A 113 19.00 -2.68 -6.25
C LYS A 113 19.33 -1.29 -6.81
N ARG A 114 20.23 -1.21 -7.80
CA ARG A 114 20.48 0.04 -8.54
C ARG A 114 19.32 0.42 -9.46
N ASN A 115 18.56 -0.55 -9.91
CA ASN A 115 17.35 -0.37 -10.73
C ASN A 115 16.20 -1.08 -10.02
N ASN A 116 15.39 -0.32 -9.28
CA ASN A 116 14.30 -0.85 -8.50
C ASN A 116 12.98 -0.77 -9.26
N PHE A 117 12.18 -1.82 -9.11
CA PHE A 117 10.86 -1.98 -9.71
C PHE A 117 9.88 -2.53 -8.71
N LEU A 118 8.59 -2.27 -8.95
CA LEU A 118 7.48 -2.89 -8.25
C LEU A 118 6.59 -3.60 -9.28
N THR A 119 5.95 -4.68 -8.85
CA THR A 119 4.92 -5.37 -9.64
C THR A 119 3.57 -5.22 -8.95
N LEU A 120 2.55 -4.81 -9.70
CA LEU A 120 1.19 -4.63 -9.20
C LEU A 120 0.29 -5.76 -9.73
N ASN A 121 -0.71 -6.13 -8.93
CA ASN A 121 -1.72 -7.13 -9.26
C ASN A 121 -2.85 -6.59 -10.16
N LYS A 122 -2.60 -5.54 -10.93
CA LYS A 122 -3.53 -4.95 -11.88
C LYS A 122 -2.83 -4.65 -13.19
N GLY A 123 -3.56 -4.86 -14.29
CA GLY A 123 -3.06 -4.72 -15.64
C GLY A 123 -4.00 -3.96 -16.57
N SER A 124 -3.90 -4.21 -17.87
CA SER A 124 -4.73 -3.55 -18.88
C SER A 124 -6.23 -3.82 -18.71
N ASN A 125 -6.59 -5.02 -18.23
CA ASN A 125 -7.99 -5.36 -17.93
C ASN A 125 -8.60 -4.47 -16.83
N ASP A 126 -7.75 -3.91 -15.96
CA ASP A 126 -8.15 -2.98 -14.89
C ASP A 126 -7.99 -1.51 -15.29
N GLY A 127 -7.70 -1.23 -16.55
CA GLY A 127 -7.51 0.13 -17.06
C GLY A 127 -6.12 0.74 -16.77
N ILE A 128 -5.14 -0.08 -16.40
CA ILE A 128 -3.76 0.39 -16.20
C ILE A 128 -3.10 0.60 -17.56
N LYS A 129 -2.40 1.74 -17.71
CA LYS A 129 -1.70 2.13 -18.93
C LYS A 129 -0.25 2.54 -18.64
N ILE A 130 0.61 2.38 -19.62
CA ILE A 130 2.01 2.82 -19.55
C ILE A 130 2.08 4.35 -19.33
N GLY A 131 2.97 4.78 -18.45
CA GLY A 131 3.20 6.19 -18.14
C GLY A 131 2.24 6.79 -17.12
N GLN A 132 1.36 5.99 -16.49
CA GLN A 132 0.59 6.43 -15.34
C GLN A 132 1.48 6.56 -14.10
N GLY A 133 1.21 7.55 -13.24
CA GLY A 133 1.89 7.71 -11.96
C GLY A 133 1.40 6.69 -10.94
N VAL A 134 2.26 6.32 -10.02
CA VAL A 134 1.92 5.45 -8.89
C VAL A 134 2.24 6.18 -7.61
N VAL A 135 1.23 6.34 -6.74
CA VAL A 135 1.31 7.11 -5.50
C VAL A 135 0.79 6.31 -4.31
N ILE A 136 1.13 6.76 -3.12
CA ILE A 136 0.50 6.38 -1.85
C ILE A 136 -0.20 7.61 -1.27
N ASN A 137 -0.84 7.49 -0.11
CA ASN A 137 -1.60 8.62 0.46
C ASN A 137 -0.80 9.93 0.53
N ASP A 138 0.43 9.88 1.00
CA ASP A 138 1.31 11.03 1.18
C ASP A 138 2.68 10.78 0.58
N GLY A 139 2.74 10.41 -0.72
CA GLY A 139 4.00 10.17 -1.37
C GLY A 139 3.86 9.62 -2.78
N ILE A 140 4.93 9.65 -3.52
CA ILE A 140 5.06 9.05 -4.85
C ILE A 140 5.87 7.77 -4.76
N VAL A 141 5.54 6.78 -5.61
CA VAL A 141 6.20 5.47 -5.64
C VAL A 141 6.97 5.25 -6.93
N GLY A 142 6.38 5.61 -8.06
CA GLY A 142 6.99 5.37 -9.36
C GLY A 142 6.06 5.64 -10.54
N ILE A 143 6.42 5.11 -11.70
CA ILE A 143 5.70 5.28 -12.97
C ILE A 143 5.52 3.91 -13.61
N VAL A 144 4.34 3.63 -14.15
CA VAL A 144 4.04 2.39 -14.87
C VAL A 144 4.91 2.31 -16.13
N LYS A 145 5.76 1.27 -16.21
CA LYS A 145 6.73 1.08 -17.30
C LYS A 145 6.25 0.08 -18.36
N SER A 146 5.60 -1.01 -17.91
CA SER A 146 5.00 -2.01 -18.79
C SER A 146 3.74 -2.59 -18.16
N VAL A 147 2.85 -3.11 -19.01
CA VAL A 147 1.53 -3.61 -18.59
C VAL A 147 1.27 -4.91 -19.34
N SER A 148 0.83 -5.93 -18.62
CA SER A 148 0.23 -7.14 -19.15
C SER A 148 -1.29 -7.14 -18.89
N GLN A 149 -2.00 -8.21 -19.25
CA GLN A 149 -3.44 -8.29 -19.02
C GLN A 149 -3.83 -8.12 -17.54
N ASN A 150 -3.11 -8.78 -16.62
CA ASN A 150 -3.48 -8.84 -15.20
C ASN A 150 -2.46 -8.18 -14.27
N TYR A 151 -1.30 -7.75 -14.78
CA TYR A 151 -0.20 -7.21 -13.98
C TYR A 151 0.40 -5.98 -14.63
N SER A 152 1.05 -5.14 -13.83
CA SER A 152 1.85 -4.03 -14.32
C SER A 152 3.19 -3.94 -13.60
N LEU A 153 4.21 -3.50 -14.32
CA LEU A 153 5.54 -3.24 -13.82
C LEU A 153 5.73 -1.72 -13.67
N VAL A 154 6.10 -1.30 -12.49
CA VAL A 154 6.35 0.10 -12.13
C VAL A 154 7.83 0.32 -11.94
N ILE A 155 8.40 1.32 -12.62
CA ILE A 155 9.74 1.80 -12.32
C ILE A 155 9.66 2.70 -11.09
N SER A 156 10.40 2.33 -10.03
CA SER A 156 10.40 3.06 -8.77
C SER A 156 11.07 4.44 -8.89
N ILE A 157 10.71 5.38 -8.02
CA ILE A 157 11.51 6.60 -7.84
C ILE A 157 12.93 6.28 -7.31
N LEU A 158 13.10 5.10 -6.70
CA LEU A 158 14.40 4.54 -6.31
C LEU A 158 15.09 3.83 -7.48
N ASN A 159 15.00 4.40 -8.67
CA ASN A 159 15.69 3.90 -9.86
C ASN A 159 16.50 5.05 -10.50
N LYS A 160 17.75 4.79 -10.84
CA LYS A 160 18.64 5.82 -11.43
C LYS A 160 18.12 6.43 -12.74
N LYS A 161 17.24 5.70 -13.45
CA LYS A 161 16.66 6.15 -14.71
C LYS A 161 15.39 7.00 -14.51
N THR A 162 14.87 7.06 -13.28
CA THR A 162 13.68 7.84 -12.96
C THR A 162 14.08 9.27 -12.64
N ASN A 163 13.36 10.21 -13.26
CA ASN A 163 13.45 11.63 -12.99
C ASN A 163 12.05 12.17 -12.74
N VAL A 164 11.86 12.89 -11.64
CA VAL A 164 10.55 13.42 -11.24
C VAL A 164 10.63 14.92 -11.12
N SER A 165 9.73 15.63 -11.80
CA SER A 165 9.59 17.06 -11.64
C SER A 165 8.97 17.39 -10.29
N ILE A 166 9.70 18.14 -9.47
CA ILE A 166 9.31 18.57 -8.12
C ILE A 166 9.28 20.09 -8.05
N LYS A 167 8.67 20.60 -7.01
CA LYS A 167 8.83 21.99 -6.58
C LYS A 167 9.04 22.10 -5.08
N PHE A 168 9.70 23.17 -4.66
CA PHE A 168 9.78 23.54 -3.24
C PHE A 168 8.47 24.19 -2.82
N LYS A 169 7.89 23.72 -1.72
CA LYS A 169 6.60 24.23 -1.22
C LYS A 169 6.66 25.69 -0.81
N LYS A 170 7.84 26.16 -0.35
CA LYS A 170 8.08 27.53 0.14
C LYS A 170 7.95 28.58 -0.96
N ASN A 171 8.58 28.36 -2.11
CA ASN A 171 8.75 29.38 -3.17
C ASN A 171 8.26 28.93 -4.56
N ASN A 172 7.69 27.72 -4.66
CA ASN A 172 7.26 27.08 -5.92
C ASN A 172 8.36 26.90 -6.97
N TYR A 173 9.64 27.06 -6.60
CA TYR A 173 10.73 26.83 -7.54
C TYR A 173 10.78 25.36 -7.94
N VAL A 174 10.93 25.12 -9.25
CA VAL A 174 10.89 23.77 -9.84
C VAL A 174 12.29 23.20 -9.93
N GLY A 175 12.42 21.93 -9.62
CA GLY A 175 13.64 21.16 -9.74
C GLY A 175 13.37 19.73 -10.21
N SER A 176 14.41 18.95 -10.28
CA SER A 176 14.40 17.59 -10.79
C SER A 176 14.91 16.63 -9.72
N LEU A 177 14.04 15.74 -9.23
CA LEU A 177 14.39 14.74 -8.25
C LEU A 177 14.91 13.47 -8.92
N LYS A 178 16.11 13.04 -8.52
CA LYS A 178 16.72 11.77 -8.89
C LYS A 178 17.19 10.98 -7.69
N TRP A 179 17.22 9.67 -7.83
CA TRP A 179 17.85 8.81 -6.85
C TRP A 179 19.29 8.49 -7.26
N ASN A 180 20.23 8.56 -6.31
CA ASN A 180 21.65 8.34 -6.57
C ASN A 180 22.09 6.87 -6.60
N GLY A 181 21.20 5.94 -6.19
CA GLY A 181 21.45 4.49 -6.23
C GLY A 181 22.06 3.89 -4.98
N TYR A 182 22.19 4.63 -3.87
CA TYR A 182 22.84 4.14 -2.64
C TYR A 182 21.88 4.01 -1.47
N ASN A 183 21.22 5.08 -1.07
CA ASN A 183 20.37 5.09 0.12
C ASN A 183 18.90 5.23 -0.31
N TYR A 184 18.09 4.21 -0.03
CA TYR A 184 16.67 4.19 -0.39
C TYR A 184 15.79 5.21 0.38
N LYS A 185 16.34 5.82 1.45
CA LYS A 185 15.68 6.88 2.22
C LYS A 185 15.99 8.29 1.74
N LYS A 186 16.90 8.44 0.76
CA LYS A 186 17.40 9.73 0.32
C LYS A 186 17.30 9.89 -1.19
N GLY A 187 17.00 11.13 -1.60
CA GLY A 187 17.04 11.58 -2.99
C GLY A 187 17.99 12.76 -3.18
N GLU A 188 18.22 13.12 -4.43
CA GLU A 188 19.01 14.31 -4.83
C GLU A 188 18.15 15.17 -5.74
N VAL A 189 18.01 16.46 -5.41
CA VAL A 189 17.37 17.44 -6.27
C VAL A 189 18.45 18.18 -7.07
N LYS A 190 18.22 18.29 -8.37
CA LYS A 190 19.07 18.95 -9.36
C LYS A 190 18.32 20.11 -10.02
N ASP A 191 19.01 20.83 -10.85
CA ASP A 191 18.49 21.91 -11.69
C ASP A 191 17.97 23.10 -10.85
N VAL A 192 18.57 23.34 -9.67
CA VAL A 192 18.30 24.48 -8.79
C VAL A 192 19.48 25.44 -8.83
N MET A 193 19.25 26.67 -9.29
CA MET A 193 20.29 27.70 -9.41
C MET A 193 20.76 28.17 -8.01
N ASN A 194 22.04 28.57 -7.92
CA ASN A 194 22.67 28.97 -6.64
C ASN A 194 22.01 30.16 -5.94
N HIS A 195 21.39 31.08 -6.69
CA HIS A 195 20.74 32.27 -6.13
C HIS A 195 19.35 32.00 -5.51
N ILE A 196 18.82 30.79 -5.70
CA ILE A 196 17.51 30.44 -5.13
C ILE A 196 17.66 30.11 -3.66
N ASP A 197 16.87 30.82 -2.83
CA ASP A 197 16.84 30.61 -1.38
C ASP A 197 16.13 29.31 -1.02
N ILE A 198 16.93 28.29 -0.69
CA ILE A 198 16.49 26.99 -0.18
C ILE A 198 17.17 26.76 1.18
N SER A 199 16.41 26.26 2.12
CA SER A 199 16.89 25.98 3.48
C SER A 199 16.74 24.50 3.83
N VAL A 200 17.60 24.00 4.71
CA VAL A 200 17.41 22.68 5.35
C VAL A 200 16.08 22.71 6.12
N GLY A 201 15.26 21.69 5.94
CA GLY A 201 13.90 21.63 6.46
C GLY A 201 12.81 21.99 5.45
N ASP A 202 13.15 22.58 4.30
CA ASP A 202 12.17 22.89 3.25
C ASP A 202 11.57 21.59 2.68
N THR A 203 10.24 21.62 2.48
CA THR A 203 9.51 20.48 1.93
C THR A 203 9.48 20.53 0.41
N ILE A 204 9.75 19.40 -0.23
CA ILE A 204 9.56 19.21 -1.66
C ILE A 204 8.29 18.42 -1.96
N VAL A 205 7.58 18.84 -3.00
CA VAL A 205 6.33 18.26 -3.45
C VAL A 205 6.36 18.04 -4.97
N THR A 206 5.43 17.26 -5.51
CA THR A 206 5.25 17.14 -6.96
C THR A 206 4.89 18.51 -7.57
N SER A 207 5.50 18.85 -8.69
CA SER A 207 5.23 20.13 -9.38
C SER A 207 3.86 20.16 -10.07
N GLY A 208 3.34 18.99 -10.48
CA GLY A 208 2.17 18.86 -11.36
C GLY A 208 2.50 18.94 -12.83
N TYR A 209 3.75 19.22 -13.20
CA TYR A 209 4.17 19.24 -14.61
C TYR A 209 4.31 17.82 -15.19
N GLY A 210 4.03 17.67 -16.49
CA GLY A 210 4.17 16.42 -17.22
C GLY A 210 2.99 15.42 -17.02
N THR A 211 1.89 15.83 -16.37
CA THR A 211 0.63 15.03 -16.26
C THR A 211 0.78 13.60 -15.71
N ILE A 212 1.89 13.30 -15.00
CA ILE A 212 2.15 11.99 -14.42
C ILE A 212 1.63 11.92 -12.99
N PHE A 213 1.92 12.95 -12.20
CA PHE A 213 1.53 13.04 -10.80
C PHE A 213 0.64 14.24 -10.55
N PRO A 214 -0.38 14.13 -9.68
CA PRO A 214 -1.08 15.31 -9.14
C PRO A 214 -0.09 16.28 -8.51
N LYS A 215 -0.41 17.57 -8.57
CA LYS A 215 0.34 18.64 -7.91
C LYS A 215 0.29 18.49 -6.38
N ASP A 216 1.33 18.96 -5.70
CA ASP A 216 1.40 19.12 -4.24
C ASP A 216 1.40 17.82 -3.42
N ILE A 217 1.74 16.66 -4.02
CA ILE A 217 2.00 15.44 -3.24
C ILE A 217 3.35 15.60 -2.53
N ASN A 218 3.37 15.44 -1.21
CA ASN A 218 4.59 15.49 -0.43
C ASN A 218 5.56 14.36 -0.82
N ILE A 219 6.86 14.68 -0.92
CA ILE A 219 7.89 13.70 -1.32
C ILE A 219 8.95 13.57 -0.23
N GLY A 220 9.48 14.69 0.23
CA GLY A 220 10.61 14.70 1.13
C GLY A 220 10.90 16.07 1.74
N VAL A 221 11.91 16.09 2.57
CA VAL A 221 12.40 17.30 3.25
C VAL A 221 13.89 17.46 2.94
N VAL A 222 14.33 18.68 2.67
CA VAL A 222 15.73 19.03 2.43
C VAL A 222 16.55 18.70 3.68
N SER A 223 17.54 17.82 3.51
CA SER A 223 18.43 17.39 4.60
C SER A 223 19.81 18.01 4.53
N LYS A 224 20.29 18.34 3.33
CA LYS A 224 21.60 18.92 3.13
C LYS A 224 21.67 19.70 1.83
N ILE A 225 22.34 20.84 1.87
CA ILE A 225 22.61 21.66 0.69
C ILE A 225 24.14 21.74 0.51
N ARG A 226 24.59 21.52 -0.70
CA ARG A 226 26.00 21.70 -1.09
C ARG A 226 26.04 22.63 -2.29
N ASN A 227 26.66 23.79 -2.14
CA ASN A 227 26.99 24.64 -3.26
C ASN A 227 28.11 23.94 -4.04
N ARG A 228 27.93 23.73 -5.33
CA ARG A 228 29.01 23.27 -6.20
C ARG A 228 29.76 24.47 -6.71
N ASP A 229 31.06 24.45 -6.51
CA ASP A 229 31.95 25.42 -7.07
C ASP A 229 31.79 25.46 -8.62
N ASN A 230 31.63 26.63 -9.18
CA ASN A 230 31.60 26.96 -10.61
C ASN A 230 30.52 26.39 -11.52
N SER A 231 29.57 25.57 -11.05
CA SER A 231 28.50 25.03 -11.93
C SER A 231 27.24 25.90 -12.02
N GLY A 232 27.09 26.89 -11.14
CA GLY A 232 25.88 27.71 -11.06
C GLY A 232 24.66 27.01 -10.40
N TYR A 233 24.78 25.74 -10.05
CA TYR A 233 23.67 24.92 -9.49
C TYR A 233 23.99 24.35 -8.10
N GLN A 234 22.98 24.33 -7.26
CA GLN A 234 23.03 23.66 -5.95
C GLN A 234 22.81 22.17 -6.09
N LYS A 235 23.51 21.39 -5.26
CA LYS A 235 23.24 19.97 -5.05
C LYS A 235 22.52 19.80 -3.73
N ILE A 236 21.24 19.40 -3.78
CA ILE A 236 20.36 19.34 -2.62
C ILE A 236 20.03 17.88 -2.33
N GLU A 237 20.37 17.42 -1.14
CA GLU A 237 19.98 16.09 -0.63
C GLU A 237 18.67 16.21 0.14
N VAL A 238 17.74 15.28 -0.09
CA VAL A 238 16.44 15.24 0.55
C VAL A 238 16.22 13.88 1.21
N ASN A 239 15.58 13.87 2.37
CA ASN A 239 15.09 12.65 2.99
C ASN A 239 13.65 12.42 2.54
N PHE A 240 13.34 11.23 2.04
CA PHE A 240 11.97 10.84 1.71
C PHE A 240 11.11 10.74 2.97
N LEU A 241 9.87 11.24 2.92
CA LEU A 241 8.94 11.19 4.03
C LEU A 241 8.38 9.78 4.28
N LYS A 242 8.34 8.95 3.24
CA LYS A 242 7.78 7.59 3.32
C LYS A 242 8.84 6.53 3.04
N ASP A 243 8.78 5.46 3.81
CA ASP A 243 9.60 4.28 3.58
C ASP A 243 8.98 3.44 2.45
N LEU A 244 9.66 3.43 1.30
CA LEU A 244 9.19 2.68 0.12
C LEU A 244 9.44 1.17 0.23
N ASN A 245 10.06 0.70 1.31
CA ASN A 245 10.27 -0.73 1.55
C ASN A 245 8.99 -1.44 2.01
N MET A 246 8.12 -0.73 2.74
CA MET A 246 6.91 -1.28 3.36
C MET A 246 5.64 -0.78 2.65
N ILE A 247 5.50 -1.09 1.36
CA ILE A 247 4.33 -0.67 0.58
C ILE A 247 3.53 -1.91 0.15
N ASP A 248 2.32 -2.05 0.68
CA ASP A 248 1.39 -3.12 0.31
C ASP A 248 0.37 -2.67 -0.75
N PHE A 249 -0.08 -1.42 -0.66
CA PHE A 249 -1.11 -0.86 -1.52
C PHE A 249 -0.71 0.50 -2.08
N VAL A 250 -1.08 0.72 -3.32
CA VAL A 250 -0.81 1.95 -4.06
C VAL A 250 -2.04 2.41 -4.83
N TYR A 251 -2.02 3.65 -5.26
CA TYR A 251 -2.98 4.18 -6.23
C TYR A 251 -2.26 4.48 -7.54
N VAL A 252 -2.76 3.92 -8.62
CA VAL A 252 -2.34 4.28 -9.98
C VAL A 252 -3.17 5.47 -10.41
N VAL A 253 -2.52 6.52 -10.87
CA VAL A 253 -3.17 7.80 -11.22
C VAL A 253 -3.06 8.09 -12.70
N GLU A 254 -4.17 8.53 -13.30
CA GLU A 254 -4.25 8.93 -14.70
C GLU A 254 -4.82 10.34 -14.80
N ALA A 255 -4.09 11.25 -15.45
CA ALA A 255 -4.63 12.55 -15.82
C ALA A 255 -5.55 12.38 -17.03
N LYS A 256 -6.79 12.81 -16.93
CA LYS A 256 -7.82 12.62 -17.98
C LYS A 256 -7.43 13.32 -19.30
N ASN A 257 -6.79 14.48 -19.23
CA ASN A 257 -6.41 15.28 -20.39
C ASN A 257 -5.01 14.96 -20.93
N LYS A 258 -4.34 13.92 -20.40
CA LYS A 258 -2.96 13.56 -20.76
C LYS A 258 -2.74 13.32 -22.25
N LEU A 259 -3.69 12.69 -22.92
CA LEU A 259 -3.56 12.38 -24.36
C LEU A 259 -3.63 13.63 -25.23
N GLU A 260 -4.49 14.57 -24.86
CA GLU A 260 -4.65 15.83 -25.57
C GLU A 260 -3.37 16.70 -25.45
N ILE A 261 -2.88 16.87 -24.22
CA ILE A 261 -1.66 17.62 -23.92
C ILE A 261 -0.48 17.01 -24.68
N ARG A 262 -0.30 15.69 -24.67
CA ARG A 262 0.77 15.01 -25.39
C ARG A 262 0.69 15.15 -26.92
N LYS A 263 -0.53 15.23 -27.46
CA LYS A 263 -0.70 15.49 -28.90
C LYS A 263 -0.24 16.89 -29.28
N LEU A 264 -0.56 17.88 -28.43
CA LEU A 264 -0.13 19.26 -28.62
C LEU A 264 1.40 19.40 -28.47
N GLU A 265 2.00 18.78 -27.45
CA GLU A 265 3.46 18.80 -27.26
C GLU A 265 4.21 18.17 -28.45
N LYS A 266 3.72 17.06 -28.99
CA LYS A 266 4.33 16.41 -30.15
C LYS A 266 4.25 17.24 -31.44
N SER A 267 3.25 18.08 -31.60
CA SER A 267 3.13 18.96 -32.76
C SER A 267 4.11 20.13 -32.73
N LEU A 268 4.91 20.30 -31.67
CA LEU A 268 5.97 21.30 -31.57
C LEU A 268 7.34 20.73 -31.92
N ASP A 269 7.48 19.40 -31.97
CA ASP A 269 8.73 18.69 -32.29
C ASP A 269 8.82 18.35 -33.81
N ASP A 270 7.75 18.58 -34.58
CA ASP A 270 7.66 18.50 -36.05
C ASP A 270 7.76 19.90 -36.68
#